data_dcb6b55d0aa36cb44cfd3000387b9ae0
#
_entry.id   dcb6b55d0aa36cb44cfd3000387b9ae0
#
_cell.length_a   1.000
_cell.length_b   1.000
_cell.length_c   1.000
_cell.angle_alpha   90.00
_cell.angle_beta   90.00
_cell.angle_gamma   90.00
#
_symmetry.space_group_name_H-M   'P 1'
#
loop_
_entity.id
_entity.type
_entity.pdbx_description
1 polymer ?
#
loop_
_entity_poly.entity_id
_entity_poly.type
_entity_poly.pdbx_seq_one_letter_code
_entity_poly.pdbx_strand_id
1 'polypeptide(L)'
;MVAVNRLTGHSPGFFSVYTLPPNQAVSLKSQRKINEKRNQTPPRRQVANIIARKSRKLLADCDARVRESLASVSGRAQLLTQPSGSIPQVGSETVSLAVTSPPFLDVVDYAGDNWLRCWFIGVDPASVKLTVPKKLEDWQRAMSEVFGELHRVLRPGGHAAFEVGEVRGGKVRLEESVVPCGAQAGLTPVLILINDQKFTKTANCWGVDNNTKGTNTNRIVVFRKEK
;
A
#
# COMPACT_ATOMS: atom_id res chain seq x y z
N MET A 1 -11.74 6.38 0.11
CA MET A 1 -10.67 6.09 -0.86
C MET A 1 -11.20 5.59 -2.19
N VAL A 2 -11.99 4.52 -2.22
CA VAL A 2 -12.48 3.89 -3.46
C VAL A 2 -13.30 4.84 -4.36
N ALA A 3 -13.92 5.86 -3.80
CA ALA A 3 -14.70 6.85 -4.52
C ALA A 3 -13.90 8.09 -4.96
N VAL A 4 -12.69 8.30 -4.45
CA VAL A 4 -11.90 9.51 -4.67
C VAL A 4 -11.66 9.75 -6.16
N ASN A 5 -11.28 8.74 -6.91
CA ASN A 5 -11.05 8.85 -8.36
C ASN A 5 -12.26 9.33 -9.14
N ARG A 6 -13.46 9.15 -8.60
CA ARG A 6 -14.70 9.60 -9.24
C ARG A 6 -15.21 10.93 -8.72
N LEU A 7 -14.61 11.43 -7.65
CA LEU A 7 -14.94 12.72 -7.06
C LEU A 7 -14.21 13.87 -7.73
N THR A 8 -12.99 13.66 -8.21
CA THR A 8 -12.07 14.72 -8.60
C THR A 8 -11.78 14.79 -10.09
N GLY A 9 -12.05 13.75 -10.88
CA GLY A 9 -11.73 13.74 -12.31
C GLY A 9 -12.83 14.33 -13.20
N HIS A 10 -12.44 14.82 -14.36
CA HIS A 10 -13.36 15.25 -15.41
C HIS A 10 -14.03 14.04 -16.08
N SER A 11 -13.25 12.99 -16.32
CA SER A 11 -13.77 11.70 -16.78
C SER A 11 -14.05 10.77 -15.61
N PRO A 12 -15.08 9.91 -15.68
CA PRO A 12 -15.36 8.95 -14.63
C PRO A 12 -14.16 8.03 -14.39
N GLY A 13 -13.53 8.15 -13.22
CA GLY A 13 -12.44 7.29 -12.80
C GLY A 13 -11.04 7.91 -12.75
N PHE A 14 -10.88 9.19 -13.12
CA PHE A 14 -9.59 9.86 -13.10
C PHE A 14 -9.60 11.10 -12.20
N PHE A 15 -8.48 11.35 -11.51
CA PHE A 15 -8.26 12.56 -10.72
C PHE A 15 -8.04 13.78 -11.56
N SER A 16 -7.39 13.57 -12.67
CA SER A 16 -7.01 14.62 -13.59
C SER A 16 -7.17 14.13 -15.00
N VAL A 17 -7.38 15.07 -15.89
CA VAL A 17 -7.50 14.84 -17.33
C VAL A 17 -6.16 14.49 -17.96
N TYR A 18 -5.08 14.52 -17.21
CA TYR A 18 -3.73 14.25 -17.63
C TYR A 18 -3.16 13.00 -16.97
N THR A 19 -2.12 12.53 -17.50
CA THR A 19 -1.23 11.40 -17.29
C THR A 19 -0.84 11.01 -15.87
N LEU A 20 -1.53 11.47 -14.83
CA LEU A 20 -1.27 11.04 -13.47
C LEU A 20 -1.98 9.71 -13.18
N PRO A 21 -1.36 8.84 -12.40
CA PRO A 21 -1.99 7.62 -11.93
C PRO A 21 -3.34 7.87 -11.24
N PRO A 22 -4.27 6.92 -11.29
CA PRO A 22 -5.62 7.12 -10.74
C PRO A 22 -5.68 7.45 -9.24
N ASN A 23 -4.62 7.23 -8.51
CA ASN A 23 -4.49 7.49 -7.07
C ASN A 23 -3.76 8.78 -6.73
N GLN A 24 -3.17 9.44 -7.71
CA GLN A 24 -2.48 10.73 -7.55
C GLN A 24 -3.36 11.90 -7.98
N ALA A 25 -3.09 13.05 -7.43
CA ALA A 25 -3.67 14.31 -7.84
C ALA A 25 -2.60 15.41 -7.88
N VAL A 26 -2.72 16.30 -8.84
CA VAL A 26 -1.89 17.51 -8.86
C VAL A 26 -2.19 18.40 -7.66
N SER A 27 -1.24 19.24 -7.26
CA SER A 27 -1.47 20.21 -6.19
C SER A 27 -2.68 21.12 -6.48
N LEU A 28 -3.31 21.64 -5.44
CA LEU A 28 -4.44 22.57 -5.56
C LEU A 28 -4.14 23.76 -6.50
N LYS A 29 -2.93 24.31 -6.40
CA LYS A 29 -2.47 25.43 -7.26
C LYS A 29 -2.41 25.01 -8.74
N SER A 30 -1.87 23.82 -9.01
CA SER A 30 -1.80 23.27 -10.37
C SER A 30 -3.18 22.94 -10.93
N GLN A 31 -4.08 22.39 -10.11
CA GLN A 31 -5.44 22.08 -10.54
C GLN A 31 -6.24 23.34 -10.88
N ARG A 32 -6.09 24.41 -10.11
CA ARG A 32 -6.71 25.71 -10.42
C ARG A 32 -6.26 26.22 -11.78
N LYS A 33 -4.95 26.25 -12.05
CA LYS A 33 -4.41 26.65 -13.35
C LYS A 33 -4.94 25.80 -14.51
N ILE A 34 -5.08 24.48 -14.30
CA ILE A 34 -5.66 23.59 -15.30
C ILE A 34 -7.13 23.96 -15.57
N ASN A 35 -7.90 24.20 -14.52
CA ASN A 35 -9.31 24.55 -14.63
C ASN A 35 -9.49 25.86 -15.38
N GLU A 36 -8.71 26.88 -15.04
CA GLU A 36 -8.70 28.19 -15.73
C GLU A 36 -8.33 28.03 -17.20
N LYS A 37 -7.22 27.35 -17.51
CA LYS A 37 -6.75 27.15 -18.89
C LYS A 37 -7.77 26.41 -19.75
N ARG A 38 -8.57 25.54 -19.15
CA ARG A 38 -9.56 24.71 -19.85
C ARG A 38 -10.98 25.26 -19.77
N ASN A 39 -11.17 26.38 -19.09
CA ASN A 39 -12.49 26.94 -18.80
C ASN A 39 -13.45 25.85 -18.25
N GLN A 40 -12.98 25.08 -17.27
CA GLN A 40 -13.73 23.99 -16.68
C GLN A 40 -14.05 24.25 -15.21
N THR A 41 -15.29 23.93 -14.82
CA THR A 41 -15.72 23.94 -13.42
C THR A 41 -15.97 22.52 -12.97
N PRO A 42 -15.45 22.10 -11.80
CA PRO A 42 -15.72 20.76 -11.27
C PRO A 42 -17.21 20.54 -11.07
N PRO A 43 -17.79 19.45 -11.60
CA PRO A 43 -19.20 19.17 -11.43
C PRO A 43 -19.52 18.81 -9.99
N ARG A 44 -20.68 19.28 -9.49
CA ARG A 44 -21.18 18.85 -8.18
C ARG A 44 -21.52 17.35 -8.22
N ARG A 45 -20.95 16.58 -7.30
CA ARG A 45 -21.12 15.13 -7.25
C ARG A 45 -21.80 14.68 -5.96
N GLN A 46 -22.67 13.70 -6.08
CA GLN A 46 -23.34 13.05 -4.93
C GLN A 46 -22.42 11.93 -4.39
N VAL A 47 -21.65 12.26 -3.35
CA VAL A 47 -20.61 11.35 -2.79
C VAL A 47 -21.22 10.04 -2.33
N ALA A 48 -22.36 10.08 -1.60
CA ALA A 48 -23.04 8.89 -1.11
C ALA A 48 -23.41 7.91 -2.24
N ASN A 49 -23.92 8.43 -3.35
CA ASN A 49 -24.30 7.62 -4.52
C ASN A 49 -23.08 6.97 -5.19
N ILE A 50 -21.92 7.69 -5.22
CA ILE A 50 -20.67 7.16 -5.77
C ILE A 50 -20.17 6.01 -4.90
N ILE A 51 -20.15 6.19 -3.58
CA ILE A 51 -19.74 5.16 -2.61
C ILE A 51 -20.67 3.94 -2.73
N ALA A 52 -21.97 4.13 -2.66
CA ALA A 52 -22.95 3.04 -2.74
C ALA A 52 -22.82 2.23 -4.04
N ARG A 53 -22.68 2.91 -5.19
CA ARG A 53 -22.49 2.24 -6.48
C ARG A 53 -21.19 1.43 -6.54
N LYS A 54 -20.09 1.99 -6.01
CA LYS A 54 -18.82 1.28 -5.99
C LYS A 54 -18.85 0.09 -5.04
N SER A 55 -19.46 0.23 -3.88
CA SER A 55 -19.65 -0.86 -2.92
C SER A 55 -20.47 -2.00 -3.52
N ARG A 56 -21.60 -1.69 -4.17
CA ARG A 56 -22.39 -2.72 -4.89
C ARG A 56 -21.57 -3.46 -5.92
N LYS A 57 -20.75 -2.73 -6.71
CA LYS A 57 -19.88 -3.36 -7.71
C LYS A 57 -18.83 -4.27 -7.09
N LEU A 58 -18.24 -3.87 -5.96
CA LEU A 58 -17.23 -4.68 -5.26
C LEU A 58 -17.82 -5.91 -4.57
N LEU A 59 -19.11 -5.85 -4.22
CA LEU A 59 -19.83 -6.95 -3.56
C LEU A 59 -20.69 -7.77 -4.55
N ALA A 60 -20.59 -7.52 -5.85
CA ALA A 60 -21.45 -8.18 -6.84
C ALA A 60 -21.21 -9.70 -6.89
N ASP A 61 -19.96 -10.12 -6.71
CA ASP A 61 -19.56 -11.53 -6.75
C ASP A 61 -19.62 -12.22 -5.37
N CYS A 62 -20.06 -11.48 -4.32
CA CYS A 62 -20.24 -12.04 -2.99
C CYS A 62 -21.62 -12.68 -2.89
N ASP A 63 -21.68 -14.00 -2.86
CA ASP A 63 -22.90 -14.75 -2.58
C ASP A 63 -23.34 -14.61 -1.11
N ALA A 64 -24.46 -15.23 -0.76
CA ALA A 64 -25.00 -15.19 0.61
C ALA A 64 -24.03 -15.77 1.64
N ARG A 65 -23.36 -16.87 1.31
CA ARG A 65 -22.41 -17.56 2.21
C ARG A 65 -21.17 -16.68 2.49
N VAL A 66 -20.63 -16.05 1.45
CA VAL A 66 -19.50 -15.11 1.60
C VAL A 66 -19.90 -13.91 2.46
N ARG A 67 -21.09 -13.35 2.23
CA ARG A 67 -21.61 -12.21 3.02
C ARG A 67 -21.81 -12.57 4.49
N GLU A 68 -22.37 -13.73 4.77
CA GLU A 68 -22.54 -14.25 6.13
C GLU A 68 -21.19 -14.47 6.83
N SER A 69 -20.22 -15.09 6.13
CA SER A 69 -18.85 -15.26 6.65
C SER A 69 -18.20 -13.92 6.97
N LEU A 70 -18.31 -12.92 6.09
CA LEU A 70 -17.78 -11.58 6.33
C LEU A 70 -18.48 -10.89 7.51
N ALA A 71 -19.79 -11.00 7.60
CA ALA A 71 -20.58 -10.44 8.70
C ALA A 71 -20.17 -11.06 10.05
N SER A 72 -19.94 -12.36 10.10
CA SER A 72 -19.55 -13.06 11.34
C SER A 72 -18.19 -12.63 11.90
N VAL A 73 -17.28 -12.12 11.06
CA VAL A 73 -15.95 -11.65 11.47
C VAL A 73 -15.85 -10.13 11.61
N SER A 74 -16.80 -9.38 11.06
CA SER A 74 -16.74 -7.90 11.00
C SER A 74 -16.63 -7.24 12.37
N GLY A 75 -17.33 -7.77 13.39
CA GLY A 75 -17.28 -7.28 14.77
C GLY A 75 -15.94 -7.52 15.49
N ARG A 76 -15.07 -8.36 14.92
CA ARG A 76 -13.72 -8.65 15.45
C ARG A 76 -12.61 -7.91 14.69
N ALA A 77 -12.97 -7.23 13.61
CA ALA A 77 -12.01 -6.48 12.82
C ALA A 77 -11.50 -5.26 13.61
N GLN A 78 -10.18 -5.10 13.64
CA GLN A 78 -9.52 -3.94 14.26
C GLN A 78 -8.85 -3.11 13.18
N LEU A 79 -9.10 -1.79 13.20
CA LEU A 79 -8.46 -0.82 12.33
C LEU A 79 -7.50 0.01 13.18
N LEU A 80 -6.21 -0.31 13.09
CA LEU A 80 -5.17 0.31 13.90
C LEU A 80 -4.41 1.36 13.06
N THR A 81 -4.13 2.52 13.66
CA THR A 81 -3.39 3.62 13.03
C THR A 81 -2.14 3.91 13.85
N GLN A 82 -1.07 3.19 13.56
CA GLN A 82 0.20 3.30 14.27
C GLN A 82 1.34 2.69 13.44
N PRO A 83 2.62 2.89 13.85
CA PRO A 83 3.76 2.23 13.21
C PRO A 83 3.66 0.70 13.32
N SER A 84 3.93 0.00 12.24
CA SER A 84 3.86 -1.46 12.17
C SER A 84 4.95 -2.18 12.97
N GLY A 85 5.99 -1.47 13.38
CA GLY A 85 7.02 -2.00 14.30
C GLY A 85 6.58 -2.08 15.77
N SER A 86 5.38 -1.59 16.12
CA SER A 86 4.81 -1.67 17.46
C SER A 86 3.30 -1.61 17.42
N ILE A 87 2.64 -2.74 17.67
CA ILE A 87 1.17 -2.90 17.65
C ILE A 87 0.68 -3.54 18.96
N PRO A 88 0.83 -2.86 20.11
CA PRO A 88 0.56 -3.43 21.43
C PRO A 88 -0.89 -3.90 21.63
N GLN A 89 -1.84 -3.42 20.81
CA GLN A 89 -3.24 -3.86 20.81
C GLN A 89 -3.41 -5.30 20.30
N VAL A 90 -2.44 -5.82 19.54
CA VAL A 90 -2.44 -7.21 19.09
C VAL A 90 -1.64 -8.04 20.09
N GLY A 91 -2.31 -9.02 20.70
CA GLY A 91 -1.67 -9.92 21.66
C GLY A 91 -0.54 -10.74 21.04
N SER A 92 0.45 -11.12 21.86
CA SER A 92 1.51 -12.03 21.43
C SER A 92 0.92 -13.38 21.06
N GLU A 93 1.45 -13.99 20.00
CA GLU A 93 1.10 -15.35 19.54
C GLU A 93 -0.39 -15.57 19.19
N THR A 94 -1.06 -14.49 18.73
CA THR A 94 -2.49 -14.56 18.35
C THR A 94 -2.71 -14.60 16.84
N VAL A 95 -1.74 -14.21 16.03
CA VAL A 95 -1.87 -14.04 14.58
C VAL A 95 -1.41 -15.30 13.86
N SER A 96 -2.26 -15.83 12.98
CA SER A 96 -1.94 -17.00 12.16
C SER A 96 -1.20 -16.64 10.87
N LEU A 97 -1.55 -15.49 10.29
CA LEU A 97 -1.01 -15.02 9.02
C LEU A 97 -0.90 -13.50 9.03
N ALA A 98 0.27 -12.98 8.71
CA ALA A 98 0.49 -11.59 8.40
C ALA A 98 0.80 -11.44 6.90
N VAL A 99 0.12 -10.51 6.22
CA VAL A 99 0.39 -10.19 4.81
C VAL A 99 0.64 -8.70 4.72
N THR A 100 1.80 -8.31 4.18
CA THR A 100 2.19 -6.91 4.11
C THR A 100 3.09 -6.63 2.92
N SER A 101 3.04 -5.36 2.45
CA SER A 101 3.95 -4.81 1.46
C SER A 101 4.48 -3.48 2.05
N PRO A 102 5.73 -3.43 2.50
CA PRO A 102 6.31 -2.24 3.10
C PRO A 102 6.55 -1.16 2.04
N PRO A 103 6.81 0.10 2.45
CA PRO A 103 7.24 1.12 1.53
C PRO A 103 8.51 0.70 0.78
N PHE A 104 8.49 0.90 -0.54
CA PHE A 104 9.67 0.65 -1.38
C PHE A 104 10.78 1.66 -1.07
N LEU A 105 12.01 1.18 -1.09
CA LEU A 105 13.18 2.01 -0.90
C LEU A 105 13.30 3.04 -2.03
N ASP A 106 13.24 4.34 -1.70
CA ASP A 106 13.58 5.49 -2.58
C ASP A 106 12.85 5.57 -3.94
N VAL A 107 11.67 4.94 -4.08
CA VAL A 107 10.94 4.90 -5.36
C VAL A 107 9.68 5.75 -5.35
N VAL A 108 8.96 5.80 -4.23
CA VAL A 108 7.60 6.38 -4.16
C VAL A 108 7.58 7.63 -3.30
N ASP A 109 7.05 8.73 -3.85
CA ASP A 109 6.69 9.91 -3.07
C ASP A 109 5.36 9.66 -2.33
N TYR A 110 5.46 8.96 -1.20
CA TYR A 110 4.28 8.62 -0.39
C TYR A 110 3.55 9.85 0.15
N ALA A 111 4.25 10.94 0.43
CA ALA A 111 3.62 12.17 0.89
C ALA A 111 2.79 12.81 -0.23
N GLY A 112 3.37 12.94 -1.42
CA GLY A 112 2.67 13.43 -2.60
C GLY A 112 1.51 12.52 -3.01
N ASP A 113 1.68 11.21 -2.94
CA ASP A 113 0.62 10.25 -3.27
C ASP A 113 -0.58 10.29 -2.31
N ASN A 114 -0.33 10.65 -1.07
CA ASN A 114 -1.37 10.60 -0.04
C ASN A 114 -1.96 11.97 0.32
N TRP A 115 -1.44 13.09 -0.22
CA TRP A 115 -1.90 14.42 0.19
C TRP A 115 -3.42 14.60 0.02
N LEU A 116 -4.00 14.13 -1.07
CA LEU A 116 -5.44 14.26 -1.31
C LEU A 116 -6.26 13.39 -0.35
N ARG A 117 -5.75 12.21 0.00
CA ARG A 117 -6.38 11.33 1.00
C ARG A 117 -6.39 11.99 2.37
N CYS A 118 -5.26 12.55 2.76
CA CYS A 118 -5.12 13.31 4.01
C CYS A 118 -6.06 14.52 4.03
N TRP A 119 -6.13 15.26 2.92
CA TRP A 119 -7.05 16.38 2.79
C TRP A 119 -8.51 15.98 3.01
N PHE A 120 -8.97 14.86 2.43
CA PHE A 120 -10.35 14.39 2.60
C PHE A 120 -10.70 13.99 4.05
N ILE A 121 -9.73 13.55 4.83
CA ILE A 121 -9.94 13.15 6.23
C ILE A 121 -9.50 14.23 7.22
N GLY A 122 -9.13 15.43 6.75
CA GLY A 122 -8.72 16.55 7.59
C GLY A 122 -7.37 16.38 8.28
N VAL A 123 -6.49 15.55 7.73
CA VAL A 123 -5.12 15.33 8.25
C VAL A 123 -4.12 16.13 7.43
N ASP A 124 -3.22 16.84 8.10
CA ASP A 124 -2.07 17.44 7.44
C ASP A 124 -1.04 16.36 7.06
N PRO A 125 -0.75 16.16 5.76
CA PRO A 125 0.23 15.16 5.32
C PRO A 125 1.61 15.35 5.96
N ALA A 126 2.01 16.58 6.27
CA ALA A 126 3.29 16.89 6.91
C ALA A 126 3.36 16.42 8.37
N SER A 127 2.22 16.27 9.02
CA SER A 127 2.14 15.74 10.40
C SER A 127 2.30 14.23 10.47
N VAL A 128 2.16 13.51 9.35
CA VAL A 128 2.27 12.05 9.31
C VAL A 128 3.73 11.65 9.19
N LYS A 129 4.26 11.00 10.22
CA LYS A 129 5.62 10.44 10.18
C LYS A 129 5.62 9.22 9.27
N LEU A 130 6.16 9.39 8.06
CA LEU A 130 6.33 8.29 7.12
C LEU A 130 7.73 7.70 7.24
N THR A 131 7.81 6.38 7.37
CA THR A 131 9.08 5.64 7.32
C THR A 131 9.45 5.40 5.85
N VAL A 132 10.17 6.34 5.25
CA VAL A 132 10.61 6.27 3.84
C VAL A 132 12.13 6.49 3.79
N PRO A 133 12.94 5.50 4.19
CA PRO A 133 14.38 5.61 4.15
C PRO A 133 14.91 5.69 2.71
N LYS A 134 15.93 6.51 2.51
CA LYS A 134 16.64 6.60 1.23
C LYS A 134 17.84 5.65 1.14
N LYS A 135 18.39 5.27 2.29
CA LYS A 135 19.52 4.34 2.39
C LYS A 135 19.01 2.94 2.72
N LEU A 136 19.67 1.94 2.15
CA LEU A 136 19.30 0.54 2.35
C LEU A 136 19.43 0.12 3.82
N GLU A 137 20.47 0.58 4.48
CA GLU A 137 20.74 0.25 5.89
C GLU A 137 19.66 0.81 6.83
N ASP A 138 19.18 2.02 6.55
CA ASP A 138 18.09 2.62 7.33
C ASP A 138 16.78 1.91 7.07
N TRP A 139 16.56 1.45 5.82
CA TRP A 139 15.41 0.63 5.46
C TRP A 139 15.45 -0.73 6.16
N GLN A 140 16.60 -1.40 6.16
CA GLN A 140 16.80 -2.68 6.86
C GLN A 140 16.54 -2.55 8.36
N ARG A 141 17.03 -1.46 8.99
CA ARG A 141 16.77 -1.19 10.40
C ARG A 141 15.27 -1.08 10.70
N ALA A 142 14.55 -0.29 9.89
CA ALA A 142 13.11 -0.16 10.04
C ALA A 142 12.38 -1.50 9.82
N MET A 143 12.83 -2.31 8.86
CA MET A 143 12.23 -3.64 8.64
C MET A 143 12.55 -4.61 9.76
N SER A 144 13.72 -4.53 10.37
CA SER A 144 14.07 -5.37 11.53
C SER A 144 13.14 -5.12 12.73
N GLU A 145 12.74 -3.85 12.96
CA GLU A 145 11.73 -3.52 13.98
C GLU A 145 10.38 -4.17 13.66
N VAL A 146 9.94 -4.09 12.38
CA VAL A 146 8.70 -4.72 11.92
C VAL A 146 8.75 -6.24 12.08
N PHE A 147 9.86 -6.89 11.72
CA PHE A 147 10.02 -8.33 11.86
C PHE A 147 10.05 -8.77 13.33
N GLY A 148 10.63 -7.99 14.22
CA GLY A 148 10.56 -8.24 15.66
C GLY A 148 9.11 -8.25 16.17
N GLU A 149 8.30 -7.30 15.70
CA GLU A 149 6.88 -7.24 16.08
C GLU A 149 6.06 -8.35 15.40
N LEU A 150 6.35 -8.69 14.15
CA LEU A 150 5.75 -9.83 13.47
C LEU A 150 6.04 -11.15 14.21
N HIS A 151 7.28 -11.35 14.65
CA HIS A 151 7.63 -12.52 15.46
C HIS A 151 6.85 -12.57 16.78
N ARG A 152 6.68 -11.42 17.45
CA ARG A 152 5.90 -11.34 18.70
C ARG A 152 4.44 -11.75 18.49
N VAL A 153 3.79 -11.20 17.45
CA VAL A 153 2.34 -11.40 17.25
C VAL A 153 1.99 -12.73 16.61
N LEU A 154 2.88 -13.29 15.78
CA LEU A 154 2.65 -14.59 15.15
C LEU A 154 2.67 -15.71 16.18
N ARG A 155 1.67 -16.60 16.10
CA ARG A 155 1.67 -17.84 16.89
C ARG A 155 2.71 -18.82 16.34
N PRO A 156 3.17 -19.79 17.15
CA PRO A 156 3.94 -20.93 16.64
C PRO A 156 3.24 -21.59 15.45
N GLY A 157 3.98 -21.83 14.37
CA GLY A 157 3.46 -22.30 13.09
C GLY A 157 2.76 -21.22 12.23
N GLY A 158 2.64 -19.98 12.69
CA GLY A 158 2.11 -18.86 11.93
C GLY A 158 3.08 -18.39 10.84
N HIS A 159 2.55 -17.68 9.83
CA HIS A 159 3.31 -17.26 8.66
C HIS A 159 3.24 -15.76 8.45
N ALA A 160 4.31 -15.20 7.89
CA ALA A 160 4.34 -13.83 7.34
C ALA A 160 4.66 -13.88 5.86
N ALA A 161 3.80 -13.29 5.02
CA ALA A 161 4.04 -13.05 3.60
C ALA A 161 4.41 -11.60 3.39
N PHE A 162 5.66 -11.34 3.02
CA PHE A 162 6.26 -10.02 2.95
C PHE A 162 6.59 -9.68 1.50
N GLU A 163 5.78 -8.84 0.87
CA GLU A 163 5.93 -8.48 -0.54
C GLU A 163 6.90 -7.31 -0.71
N VAL A 164 7.92 -7.51 -1.53
CA VAL A 164 8.90 -6.50 -1.92
C VAL A 164 9.15 -6.58 -3.42
N GLY A 165 9.94 -5.64 -3.94
CA GLY A 165 10.38 -5.63 -5.33
C GLY A 165 11.86 -5.38 -5.44
N GLU A 166 12.30 -5.24 -6.66
CA GLU A 166 13.64 -4.73 -6.95
C GLU A 166 13.57 -3.21 -7.17
N VAL A 167 14.62 -2.52 -6.80
CA VAL A 167 14.75 -1.07 -6.97
C VAL A 167 16.06 -0.70 -7.68
N ARG A 168 16.17 0.55 -8.09
CA ARG A 168 17.36 1.08 -8.79
C ARG A 168 17.70 0.30 -10.06
N GLY A 169 16.66 -0.03 -10.85
CA GLY A 169 16.82 -0.75 -12.12
C GLY A 169 17.30 -2.19 -11.94
N GLY A 170 16.80 -2.88 -10.91
CA GLY A 170 17.16 -4.28 -10.62
C GLY A 170 18.51 -4.47 -9.89
N LYS A 171 19.22 -3.35 -9.59
CA LYS A 171 20.51 -3.42 -8.89
C LYS A 171 20.39 -3.77 -7.41
N VAL A 172 19.24 -3.51 -6.82
CA VAL A 172 18.93 -3.84 -5.42
C VAL A 172 17.70 -4.70 -5.39
N ARG A 173 17.87 -5.91 -4.94
CA ARG A 173 16.84 -6.92 -4.73
C ARG A 173 16.48 -6.91 -3.25
N LEU A 174 15.33 -6.35 -2.92
CA LEU A 174 14.94 -6.14 -1.52
C LEU A 174 14.71 -7.46 -0.76
N GLU A 175 14.37 -8.55 -1.44
CA GLU A 175 14.27 -9.86 -0.81
C GLU A 175 15.58 -10.33 -0.19
N GLU A 176 16.73 -9.97 -0.78
CA GLU A 176 18.05 -10.29 -0.24
C GLU A 176 18.32 -9.57 1.09
N SER A 177 17.65 -8.45 1.32
CA SER A 177 17.68 -7.72 2.59
C SER A 177 16.60 -8.19 3.57
N VAL A 178 15.43 -8.57 3.07
CA VAL A 178 14.30 -9.03 3.88
C VAL A 178 14.59 -10.35 4.56
N VAL A 179 15.21 -11.30 3.85
CA VAL A 179 15.52 -12.63 4.39
C VAL A 179 16.37 -12.55 5.66
N PRO A 180 17.51 -11.84 5.70
CA PRO A 180 18.28 -11.72 6.93
C PRO A 180 17.54 -10.96 8.05
N CYS A 181 16.75 -9.92 7.73
CA CYS A 181 15.97 -9.21 8.75
C CYS A 181 14.96 -10.13 9.45
N GLY A 182 14.23 -10.95 8.69
CA GLY A 182 13.30 -11.93 9.24
C GLY A 182 13.99 -13.03 10.04
N ALA A 183 15.10 -13.56 9.53
CA ALA A 183 15.88 -14.59 10.22
C ALA A 183 16.46 -14.09 11.55
N GLN A 184 16.99 -12.88 11.60
CA GLN A 184 17.48 -12.25 12.84
C GLN A 184 16.38 -12.04 13.87
N ALA A 185 15.15 -11.83 13.43
CA ALA A 185 13.99 -11.73 14.32
C ALA A 185 13.45 -13.10 14.79
N GLY A 186 14.07 -14.21 14.38
CA GLY A 186 13.66 -15.56 14.78
C GLY A 186 12.61 -16.20 13.87
N LEU A 187 12.37 -15.66 12.66
CA LEU A 187 11.49 -16.26 11.68
C LEU A 187 12.29 -17.07 10.65
N THR A 188 11.77 -18.23 10.29
CA THR A 188 12.38 -19.12 9.30
C THR A 188 11.87 -18.76 7.89
N PRO A 189 12.72 -18.35 6.93
CA PRO A 189 12.30 -18.16 5.56
C PRO A 189 12.00 -19.52 4.92
N VAL A 190 10.81 -19.70 4.37
CA VAL A 190 10.38 -20.99 3.80
C VAL A 190 10.26 -20.98 2.28
N LEU A 191 10.04 -19.79 1.70
CA LEU A 191 9.78 -19.70 0.27
C LEU A 191 9.91 -18.25 -0.22
N ILE A 192 10.36 -18.05 -1.45
CA ILE A 192 10.28 -16.78 -2.18
C ILE A 192 9.46 -17.02 -3.45
N LEU A 193 8.30 -16.39 -3.52
CA LEU A 193 7.47 -16.37 -4.74
C LEU A 193 7.91 -15.19 -5.61
N ILE A 194 8.22 -15.45 -6.87
CA ILE A 194 8.59 -14.42 -7.83
C ILE A 194 7.48 -14.33 -8.87
N ASN A 195 6.80 -13.19 -8.91
CA ASN A 195 5.84 -12.86 -9.94
C ASN A 195 6.52 -11.96 -10.97
N ASP A 196 7.01 -12.58 -12.05
CA ASP A 196 7.64 -11.88 -13.16
C ASP A 196 6.56 -11.36 -14.12
N GLN A 197 6.46 -10.05 -14.25
CA GLN A 197 5.50 -9.39 -15.12
C GLN A 197 6.22 -8.78 -16.33
N LYS A 198 5.89 -9.26 -17.52
CA LYS A 198 6.37 -8.65 -18.77
C LYS A 198 5.86 -7.23 -18.99
N PHE A 199 4.89 -6.79 -18.21
CA PHE A 199 4.21 -5.52 -18.33
C PHE A 199 4.30 -4.69 -17.05
N THR A 200 4.92 -3.55 -17.14
CA THR A 200 5.03 -2.59 -16.05
C THR A 200 3.90 -1.57 -16.12
N LYS A 201 2.79 -1.84 -15.45
CA LYS A 201 1.72 -0.84 -15.24
C LYS A 201 2.19 0.39 -14.47
N THR A 202 3.20 0.22 -13.64
CA THR A 202 3.75 1.27 -12.77
C THR A 202 4.80 2.13 -13.43
N ALA A 203 5.18 1.79 -14.59
CA ALA A 203 6.32 2.29 -15.27
C ALA A 203 6.20 3.74 -15.72
N ASN A 204 5.02 4.26 -15.97
CA ASN A 204 4.78 5.68 -16.23
C ASN A 204 4.16 6.40 -15.01
N CYS A 205 4.15 5.72 -13.87
CA CYS A 205 3.71 6.30 -12.61
C CYS A 205 4.91 6.92 -11.91
N TRP A 206 4.75 8.06 -11.30
CA TRP A 206 5.76 8.78 -10.50
C TRP A 206 6.99 9.31 -11.26
N GLY A 207 6.87 9.59 -12.56
CA GLY A 207 7.97 10.13 -13.36
C GLY A 207 9.15 9.16 -13.53
N VAL A 208 8.93 7.89 -13.31
CA VAL A 208 9.91 6.82 -13.50
C VAL A 208 9.82 6.34 -14.93
N ASP A 209 10.93 6.45 -15.66
CA ASP A 209 11.05 5.86 -16.98
C ASP A 209 11.09 4.33 -16.87
N ASN A 210 10.18 3.73 -17.56
CA ASN A 210 9.72 2.38 -17.47
C ASN A 210 10.71 1.26 -17.48
N ASN A 211 11.76 1.44 -18.24
CA ASN A 211 12.68 0.35 -18.51
C ASN A 211 13.90 0.40 -17.61
N THR A 212 14.03 1.43 -16.77
CA THR A 212 15.26 1.66 -16.02
C THR A 212 15.09 1.85 -14.52
N LYS A 213 13.89 2.15 -14.04
CA LYS A 213 13.69 2.47 -12.61
C LYS A 213 12.50 1.76 -11.93
N GLY A 214 11.60 1.14 -12.69
CA GLY A 214 10.47 0.39 -12.15
C GLY A 214 10.85 -1.02 -11.72
N THR A 215 9.98 -1.64 -10.92
CA THR A 215 10.10 -3.07 -10.61
C THR A 215 9.30 -3.87 -11.64
N ASN A 216 9.94 -4.83 -12.28
CA ASN A 216 9.31 -5.77 -13.19
C ASN A 216 8.85 -7.05 -12.49
N THR A 217 9.27 -7.22 -11.24
CA THR A 217 8.96 -8.42 -10.46
C THR A 217 8.47 -8.03 -9.08
N ASN A 218 7.37 -8.66 -8.65
CA ASN A 218 7.00 -8.69 -7.26
C ASN A 218 7.53 -9.97 -6.63
N ARG A 219 8.14 -9.85 -5.46
CA ARG A 219 8.75 -10.96 -4.72
C ARG A 219 8.14 -11.03 -3.35
N ILE A 220 7.54 -12.17 -3.03
CA ILE A 220 6.93 -12.40 -1.74
C ILE A 220 7.81 -13.37 -0.98
N VAL A 221 8.44 -12.88 0.08
CA VAL A 221 9.19 -13.72 1.01
C VAL A 221 8.22 -14.23 2.07
N VAL A 222 8.09 -15.53 2.15
CA VAL A 222 7.24 -16.19 3.16
C VAL A 222 8.11 -16.71 4.28
N PHE A 223 7.78 -16.29 5.48
CA PHE A 223 8.41 -16.74 6.71
C PHE A 223 7.44 -17.57 7.55
N ARG A 224 7.98 -18.42 8.40
CA ARG A 224 7.27 -19.16 9.41
C ARG A 224 7.88 -18.90 10.77
N LYS A 225 7.05 -18.76 11.80
CA LYS A 225 7.49 -18.84 13.19
C LYS A 225 7.53 -20.31 13.60
N GLU A 226 8.71 -20.79 13.97
CA GLU A 226 8.86 -22.15 14.51
C GLU A 226 8.20 -22.29 15.89
N LYS A 227 8.16 -23.53 16.39
CA LYS A 227 7.59 -23.84 17.70
C LYS A 227 8.52 -23.40 18.82
#